data_f3f7bed4e042cf02088db93f57a29094
#
_entry.id   f3f7bed4e042cf02088db93f57a29094
#
_cell.length_a   1.000
_cell.length_b   1.000
_cell.length_c   1.000
_cell.angle_alpha   90.00
_cell.angle_beta   90.00
_cell.angle_gamma   90.00
#
_symmetry.space_group_name_H-M   'P 1'
#
loop_
_entity.id
_entity.type
_entity.pdbx_description
1 polymer ?
#
loop_
_entity_poly.entity_id
_entity_poly.type
_entity_poly.pdbx_seq_one_letter_code
_entity_poly.pdbx_strand_id
1 'polypeptide(L)'
;MSSANTPYSPNRPIRVLLCDDHALVMDGIRSRLECYDHIDIVGEAGNGMEALSLAGNVKPDIVLMDISMPVMNGLEAAEKFRETMPDIKVIILTMHENPEYLRTARLAGARGFILKDVSSNDMVRAIEAIANGGEAYSPTFDRISNTEGVPDDGMPLTTRERTVLRLLAKGASNKHVARELDI
;
A
#
# COMPACT_ATOMS: atom_id res chain seq x y z
N MET A 1 8.95 12.70 -24.69
CA MET A 1 8.87 11.36 -25.32
C MET A 1 8.06 10.50 -24.39
N SER A 2 6.85 10.15 -24.84
CA SER A 2 5.87 9.43 -24.02
C SER A 2 6.34 7.98 -23.82
N SER A 3 6.67 7.60 -22.60
CA SER A 3 6.93 6.20 -22.25
C SER A 3 5.62 5.46 -22.37
N ALA A 4 5.47 4.70 -23.44
CA ALA A 4 4.32 3.85 -23.64
C ALA A 4 4.29 2.85 -22.47
N ASN A 5 3.21 2.92 -21.68
CA ASN A 5 2.83 1.91 -20.71
C ASN A 5 2.70 0.59 -21.47
N THR A 6 3.76 -0.23 -21.46
CA THR A 6 3.73 -1.53 -22.15
C THR A 6 2.84 -2.43 -21.32
N PRO A 7 1.66 -2.83 -21.82
CA PRO A 7 0.79 -3.74 -21.09
C PRO A 7 1.53 -5.05 -20.82
N TYR A 8 1.22 -5.67 -19.69
CA TYR A 8 1.72 -6.99 -19.33
C TYR A 8 1.67 -7.92 -20.56
N SER A 9 2.80 -8.49 -20.91
CA SER A 9 2.87 -9.46 -22.01
C SER A 9 2.51 -10.84 -21.45
N PRO A 10 1.48 -11.53 -21.96
CA PRO A 10 1.08 -12.85 -21.47
C PRO A 10 2.17 -13.93 -21.59
N ASN A 11 3.31 -13.60 -22.17
CA ASN A 11 4.44 -14.51 -22.41
C ASN A 11 5.56 -14.43 -21.35
N ARG A 12 5.42 -13.64 -20.29
CA ARG A 12 6.38 -13.61 -19.18
C ARG A 12 5.68 -13.57 -17.83
N PRO A 13 6.30 -14.13 -16.77
CA PRO A 13 5.72 -14.01 -15.43
C PRO A 13 5.68 -12.56 -14.95
N ILE A 14 4.70 -12.26 -14.11
CA ILE A 14 4.59 -10.98 -13.39
C ILE A 14 5.67 -10.98 -12.31
N ARG A 15 6.56 -10.01 -12.35
CA ARG A 15 7.67 -9.88 -11.42
C ARG A 15 7.23 -9.12 -10.17
N VAL A 16 7.25 -9.78 -9.04
CA VAL A 16 6.74 -9.26 -7.76
C VAL A 16 7.88 -9.10 -6.77
N LEU A 17 8.01 -7.93 -6.18
CA LEU A 17 8.86 -7.63 -5.04
C LEU A 17 8.01 -7.64 -3.76
N LEU A 18 8.39 -8.41 -2.75
CA LEU A 18 7.75 -8.42 -1.44
C LEU A 18 8.43 -7.41 -0.51
N CYS A 19 7.65 -6.68 0.28
CA CYS A 19 8.19 -5.73 1.25
C CYS A 19 7.37 -5.75 2.56
N ASP A 20 7.95 -6.35 3.60
CA ASP A 20 7.37 -6.49 4.94
C ASP A 20 8.50 -6.71 5.94
N ASP A 21 8.43 -6.13 7.13
CA ASP A 21 9.44 -6.35 8.17
C ASP A 21 9.23 -7.64 9.00
N HIS A 22 8.14 -8.36 8.74
CA HIS A 22 7.80 -9.62 9.39
C HIS A 22 8.14 -10.82 8.49
N ALA A 23 9.26 -11.50 8.75
CA ALA A 23 9.73 -12.64 7.96
C ALA A 23 8.67 -13.74 7.77
N LEU A 24 7.91 -14.09 8.82
CA LEU A 24 6.85 -15.11 8.72
C LEU A 24 5.70 -14.71 7.79
N VAL A 25 5.40 -13.42 7.68
CA VAL A 25 4.40 -12.90 6.75
C VAL A 25 4.93 -13.02 5.32
N MET A 26 6.18 -12.64 5.09
CA MET A 26 6.83 -12.78 3.78
C MET A 26 6.89 -14.24 3.32
N ASP A 27 7.33 -15.15 4.19
CA ASP A 27 7.35 -16.60 3.90
C ASP A 27 5.95 -17.14 3.56
N GLY A 28 4.92 -16.68 4.30
CA GLY A 28 3.55 -17.05 4.03
C GLY A 28 3.04 -16.55 2.68
N ILE A 29 3.32 -15.29 2.32
CA ILE A 29 2.93 -14.70 1.04
C ILE A 29 3.70 -15.38 -0.10
N ARG A 30 5.02 -15.57 0.06
CA ARG A 30 5.85 -16.27 -0.90
C ARG A 30 5.28 -17.66 -1.21
N SER A 31 5.09 -18.51 -0.20
CA SER A 31 4.58 -19.88 -0.37
C SER A 31 3.23 -19.93 -1.08
N ARG A 32 2.40 -18.91 -0.89
CA ARG A 32 1.09 -18.79 -1.54
C ARG A 32 1.21 -18.40 -3.01
N LEU A 33 2.16 -17.54 -3.37
CA LEU A 33 2.36 -17.03 -4.72
C LEU A 33 3.20 -17.95 -5.59
N GLU A 34 4.18 -18.68 -5.03
CA GLU A 34 5.00 -19.67 -5.74
C GLU A 34 4.21 -20.86 -6.35
N CYS A 35 2.95 -21.04 -5.92
CA CYS A 35 2.05 -22.03 -6.54
C CYS A 35 1.53 -21.60 -7.92
N TYR A 36 1.87 -20.39 -8.40
CA TYR A 36 1.36 -19.83 -9.65
C TYR A 36 2.51 -19.52 -10.62
N ASP A 37 2.67 -20.33 -11.66
CA ASP A 37 3.79 -20.29 -12.63
C ASP A 37 3.94 -18.93 -13.34
N HIS A 38 2.88 -18.11 -13.37
CA HIS A 38 2.87 -16.79 -13.99
C HIS A 38 3.23 -15.65 -13.04
N ILE A 39 3.64 -15.95 -11.81
CA ILE A 39 4.14 -14.97 -10.83
C ILE A 39 5.57 -15.35 -10.44
N ASP A 40 6.48 -14.39 -10.53
CA ASP A 40 7.90 -14.53 -10.19
C ASP A 40 8.27 -13.58 -9.05
N ILE A 41 8.64 -14.12 -7.89
CA ILE A 41 9.11 -13.32 -6.76
C ILE A 41 10.58 -12.99 -6.96
N VAL A 42 10.84 -11.73 -7.34
CA VAL A 42 12.17 -11.28 -7.76
C VAL A 42 13.00 -10.69 -6.63
N GLY A 43 12.46 -10.58 -5.44
CA GLY A 43 13.19 -10.12 -4.27
C GLY A 43 12.31 -9.85 -3.06
N GLU A 44 12.97 -9.55 -1.95
CA GLU A 44 12.35 -9.23 -0.67
C GLU A 44 13.08 -8.07 0.00
N ALA A 45 12.34 -7.25 0.71
CA ALA A 45 12.84 -6.10 1.44
C ALA A 45 12.14 -5.98 2.81
N GLY A 46 12.83 -5.54 3.84
CA GLY A 46 12.30 -5.36 5.18
C GLY A 46 11.81 -3.94 5.48
N ASN A 47 11.93 -3.01 4.53
CA ASN A 47 11.46 -1.62 4.67
C ASN A 47 11.42 -0.93 3.30
N GLY A 48 10.76 0.23 3.25
CA GLY A 48 10.58 0.99 2.01
C GLY A 48 11.88 1.45 1.34
N MET A 49 12.93 1.76 2.12
CA MET A 49 14.23 2.18 1.57
C MET A 49 14.93 1.03 0.84
N GLU A 50 14.93 -0.16 1.43
CA GLU A 50 15.45 -1.38 0.80
C GLU A 50 14.66 -1.73 -0.45
N ALA A 51 13.32 -1.64 -0.39
CA ALA A 51 12.45 -1.89 -1.54
C ALA A 51 12.79 -0.98 -2.73
N LEU A 52 12.96 0.32 -2.51
CA LEU A 52 13.36 1.28 -3.54
C LEU A 52 14.73 0.94 -4.16
N SER A 53 15.72 0.64 -3.30
CA SER A 53 17.06 0.27 -3.74
C SER A 53 17.05 -1.02 -4.56
N LEU A 54 16.35 -2.05 -4.09
CA LEU A 54 16.27 -3.35 -4.75
C LEU A 54 15.49 -3.26 -6.07
N ALA A 55 14.39 -2.51 -6.09
CA ALA A 55 13.56 -2.33 -7.28
C ALA A 55 14.33 -1.74 -8.47
N GLY A 56 15.30 -0.84 -8.22
CA GLY A 56 16.19 -0.30 -9.25
C GLY A 56 17.01 -1.37 -9.96
N ASN A 57 17.36 -2.45 -9.27
CA ASN A 57 18.16 -3.55 -9.78
C ASN A 57 17.29 -4.66 -10.39
N VAL A 58 16.27 -5.12 -9.65
CA VAL A 58 15.45 -6.28 -10.07
C VAL A 58 14.30 -5.90 -10.99
N LYS A 59 13.94 -4.62 -11.08
CA LYS A 59 12.88 -4.08 -11.95
C LYS A 59 11.58 -4.90 -11.87
N PRO A 60 10.91 -4.91 -10.71
CA PRO A 60 9.64 -5.60 -10.57
C PRO A 60 8.54 -4.89 -11.36
N ASP A 61 7.49 -5.60 -11.72
CA ASP A 61 6.26 -5.00 -12.25
C ASP A 61 5.40 -4.45 -11.10
N ILE A 62 5.41 -5.20 -9.99
CA ILE A 62 4.56 -4.93 -8.81
C ILE A 62 5.40 -5.05 -7.54
N VAL A 63 5.11 -4.17 -6.58
CA VAL A 63 5.60 -4.28 -5.20
C VAL A 63 4.40 -4.53 -4.29
N LEU A 64 4.42 -5.65 -3.55
CA LEU A 64 3.52 -5.89 -2.43
C LEU A 64 4.14 -5.28 -1.18
N MET A 65 3.51 -4.26 -0.62
CA MET A 65 4.11 -3.35 0.36
C MET A 65 3.30 -3.31 1.65
N ASP A 66 3.88 -3.73 2.76
CA ASP A 66 3.28 -3.46 4.08
C ASP A 66 3.27 -1.97 4.40
N ILE A 67 2.30 -1.53 5.20
CA ILE A 67 2.22 -0.13 5.67
C ILE A 67 3.24 0.12 6.77
N SER A 68 3.29 -0.75 7.77
CA SER A 68 3.95 -0.48 9.06
C SER A 68 5.34 -1.10 9.11
N MET A 69 6.31 -0.42 8.55
CA MET A 69 7.71 -0.86 8.52
C MET A 69 8.65 0.18 9.14
N PRO A 70 9.81 -0.25 9.69
CA PRO A 70 10.83 0.67 10.19
C PRO A 70 11.52 1.43 9.05
N VAL A 71 12.26 2.48 9.39
CA VAL A 71 13.09 3.32 8.50
C VAL A 71 12.26 4.15 7.51
N MET A 72 11.47 3.49 6.66
CA MET A 72 10.53 4.10 5.72
C MET A 72 9.29 3.22 5.65
N ASN A 73 8.13 3.80 5.98
CA ASN A 73 6.85 3.10 5.92
C ASN A 73 6.36 2.91 4.48
N GLY A 74 5.36 2.04 4.29
CA GLY A 74 4.89 1.67 2.95
C GLY A 74 4.20 2.80 2.20
N LEU A 75 3.57 3.75 2.90
CA LEU A 75 2.91 4.89 2.24
C LEU A 75 3.95 5.89 1.72
N GLU A 76 4.98 6.19 2.51
CA GLU A 76 6.12 7.00 2.08
C GLU A 76 6.86 6.35 0.90
N ALA A 77 7.05 5.02 0.96
CA ALA A 77 7.68 4.27 -0.12
C ALA A 77 6.83 4.32 -1.41
N ALA A 78 5.50 4.14 -1.30
CA ALA A 78 4.59 4.23 -2.45
C ALA A 78 4.67 5.60 -3.15
N GLU A 79 4.74 6.69 -2.37
CA GLU A 79 4.93 8.03 -2.90
C GLU A 79 6.26 8.16 -3.66
N LYS A 80 7.35 7.63 -3.11
CA LYS A 80 8.66 7.60 -3.76
C LYS A 80 8.66 6.75 -5.02
N PHE A 81 8.01 5.59 -5.03
CA PHE A 81 7.83 4.78 -6.24
C PHE A 81 7.11 5.56 -7.33
N ARG A 82 6.01 6.24 -6.99
CA ARG A 82 5.28 7.09 -7.94
C ARG A 82 6.16 8.19 -8.54
N GLU A 83 7.00 8.84 -7.72
CA GLU A 83 7.87 9.94 -8.16
C GLU A 83 9.04 9.47 -9.01
N THR A 84 9.69 8.37 -8.64
CA THR A 84 10.99 7.97 -9.20
C THR A 84 10.90 6.77 -10.15
N MET A 85 9.92 5.89 -9.97
CA MET A 85 9.73 4.66 -10.74
C MET A 85 8.24 4.41 -11.07
N PRO A 86 7.57 5.32 -11.83
CA PRO A 86 6.11 5.29 -12.04
C PRO A 86 5.60 4.06 -12.81
N ASP A 87 6.48 3.34 -13.47
CA ASP A 87 6.15 2.09 -14.17
C ASP A 87 5.90 0.94 -13.20
N ILE A 88 6.52 0.96 -12.01
CA ILE A 88 6.33 -0.03 -10.96
C ILE A 88 5.03 0.27 -10.21
N LYS A 89 4.16 -0.73 -10.10
CA LYS A 89 2.86 -0.59 -9.42
C LYS A 89 2.99 -1.05 -7.97
N VAL A 90 2.45 -0.25 -7.04
CA VAL A 90 2.46 -0.59 -5.62
C VAL A 90 1.07 -1.07 -5.19
N ILE A 91 1.03 -2.22 -4.53
CA ILE A 91 -0.12 -2.77 -3.82
C ILE A 91 0.19 -2.69 -2.33
N ILE A 92 -0.62 -1.96 -1.59
CA ILE A 92 -0.50 -1.90 -0.14
C ILE A 92 -1.14 -3.15 0.48
N LEU A 93 -0.40 -3.80 1.36
CA LEU A 93 -0.88 -4.88 2.23
C LEU A 93 -1.14 -4.34 3.63
N THR A 94 -2.23 -4.75 4.25
CA THR A 94 -2.58 -4.31 5.61
C THR A 94 -3.27 -5.39 6.40
N MET A 95 -3.14 -5.35 7.73
CA MET A 95 -3.92 -6.21 8.64
C MET A 95 -5.28 -5.61 9.01
N HIS A 96 -5.52 -4.34 8.70
CA HIS A 96 -6.70 -3.62 9.18
C HIS A 96 -7.45 -2.90 8.05
N GLU A 97 -8.77 -3.04 8.06
CA GLU A 97 -9.68 -2.30 7.20
C GLU A 97 -9.86 -0.87 7.76
N ASN A 98 -8.95 0.03 7.44
CA ASN A 98 -9.08 1.45 7.81
C ASN A 98 -9.26 2.31 6.54
N PRO A 99 -10.42 2.99 6.39
CA PRO A 99 -10.69 3.86 5.24
C PRO A 99 -9.68 4.99 5.04
N GLU A 100 -9.10 5.50 6.12
CA GLU A 100 -8.08 6.56 6.05
C GLU A 100 -6.79 6.08 5.41
N TYR A 101 -6.37 4.84 5.71
CA TYR A 101 -5.20 4.24 5.05
C TYR A 101 -5.44 4.03 3.56
N LEU A 102 -6.65 3.62 3.17
CA LEU A 102 -7.00 3.50 1.76
C LEU A 102 -6.88 4.84 1.02
N ARG A 103 -7.46 5.90 1.60
CA ARG A 103 -7.38 7.25 1.02
C ARG A 103 -5.93 7.70 0.88
N THR A 104 -5.14 7.54 1.94
CA THR A 104 -3.72 7.92 1.95
C THR A 104 -2.92 7.10 0.94
N ALA A 105 -3.17 5.78 0.83
CA ALA A 105 -2.52 4.91 -0.14
C ALA A 105 -2.81 5.34 -1.59
N ARG A 106 -4.07 5.70 -1.90
CA ARG A 106 -4.44 6.25 -3.21
C ARG A 106 -3.72 7.56 -3.53
N LEU A 107 -3.67 8.49 -2.58
CA LEU A 107 -2.95 9.76 -2.71
C LEU A 107 -1.44 9.54 -2.90
N ALA A 108 -0.87 8.56 -2.22
CA ALA A 108 0.53 8.13 -2.39
C ALA A 108 0.78 7.45 -3.76
N GLY A 109 -0.28 7.09 -4.50
CA GLY A 109 -0.17 6.51 -5.83
C GLY A 109 -0.22 4.98 -5.86
N ALA A 110 -0.62 4.33 -4.76
CA ALA A 110 -0.84 2.88 -4.76
C ALA A 110 -1.99 2.52 -5.72
N ARG A 111 -1.82 1.43 -6.47
CA ARG A 111 -2.81 0.89 -7.41
C ARG A 111 -3.68 -0.18 -6.79
N GLY A 112 -3.31 -0.67 -5.61
CA GLY A 112 -4.09 -1.63 -4.85
C GLY A 112 -3.95 -1.45 -3.37
N PHE A 113 -4.98 -1.93 -2.66
CA PHE A 113 -5.03 -1.95 -1.21
C PHE A 113 -5.81 -3.20 -0.80
N ILE A 114 -5.12 -4.19 -0.26
CA ILE A 114 -5.67 -5.49 0.07
C ILE A 114 -5.28 -5.92 1.49
N LEU A 115 -6.10 -6.76 2.09
CA LEU A 115 -5.81 -7.33 3.41
C LEU A 115 -4.78 -8.47 3.28
N LYS A 116 -3.90 -8.61 4.26
CA LYS A 116 -2.91 -9.69 4.32
C LYS A 116 -3.53 -11.08 4.47
N ASP A 117 -4.75 -11.16 5.02
CA ASP A 117 -5.50 -12.40 5.26
C ASP A 117 -6.41 -12.84 4.09
N VAL A 118 -6.45 -12.08 2.99
CA VAL A 118 -7.22 -12.51 1.81
C VAL A 118 -6.76 -13.87 1.29
N SER A 119 -7.64 -14.57 0.57
CA SER A 119 -7.28 -15.84 -0.06
C SER A 119 -6.15 -15.68 -1.08
N SER A 120 -5.38 -16.76 -1.33
CA SER A 120 -4.33 -16.74 -2.37
C SER A 120 -4.90 -16.36 -3.73
N ASN A 121 -6.09 -16.87 -4.07
CA ASN A 121 -6.76 -16.55 -5.33
C ASN A 121 -7.11 -15.05 -5.45
N ASP A 122 -7.57 -14.41 -4.37
CA ASP A 122 -7.92 -12.99 -4.41
C ASP A 122 -6.67 -12.12 -4.50
N MET A 123 -5.58 -12.51 -3.81
CA MET A 123 -4.29 -11.83 -3.94
C MET A 123 -3.75 -11.91 -5.37
N VAL A 124 -3.79 -13.09 -5.99
CA VAL A 124 -3.35 -13.29 -7.38
C VAL A 124 -4.21 -12.50 -8.35
N ARG A 125 -5.54 -12.50 -8.21
CA ARG A 125 -6.44 -11.68 -9.03
C ARG A 125 -6.12 -10.18 -8.92
N ALA A 126 -5.79 -9.70 -7.73
CA ALA A 126 -5.39 -8.30 -7.53
C ALA A 126 -4.08 -8.00 -8.26
N ILE A 127 -3.09 -8.88 -8.16
CA ILE A 127 -1.79 -8.77 -8.89
C ILE A 127 -2.05 -8.74 -10.40
N GLU A 128 -2.82 -9.67 -10.94
CA GLU A 128 -3.15 -9.75 -12.37
C GLU A 128 -3.91 -8.51 -12.86
N ALA A 129 -4.91 -8.05 -12.11
CA ALA A 129 -5.67 -6.86 -12.47
C ALA A 129 -4.77 -5.63 -12.59
N ILE A 130 -3.84 -5.45 -11.63
CA ILE A 130 -2.93 -4.31 -11.60
C ILE A 130 -1.83 -4.44 -12.66
N ALA A 131 -1.31 -5.64 -12.92
CA ALA A 131 -0.38 -5.90 -14.01
C ALA A 131 -0.97 -5.51 -15.38
N ASN A 132 -2.28 -5.71 -15.55
CA ASN A 132 -3.05 -5.33 -16.74
C ASN A 132 -3.49 -3.85 -16.74
N GLY A 133 -3.00 -3.03 -15.81
CA GLY A 133 -3.26 -1.58 -15.78
C GLY A 133 -4.53 -1.18 -15.01
N GLY A 134 -5.21 -2.12 -14.36
CA GLY A 134 -6.35 -1.88 -13.49
C GLY A 134 -5.97 -1.41 -12.09
N GLU A 135 -6.95 -1.43 -11.23
CA GLU A 135 -6.82 -1.18 -9.78
C GLU A 135 -7.47 -2.32 -9.01
N ALA A 136 -7.00 -2.59 -7.80
CA ALA A 136 -7.54 -3.64 -6.95
C ALA A 136 -7.66 -3.15 -5.50
N TYR A 137 -8.89 -3.04 -5.05
CA TYR A 137 -9.21 -2.66 -3.68
C TYR A 137 -10.09 -3.74 -3.07
N SER A 138 -9.90 -4.02 -1.77
CA SER A 138 -10.74 -5.00 -1.08
C SER A 138 -12.22 -4.61 -1.18
N PRO A 139 -13.17 -5.56 -1.36
CA PRO A 139 -14.59 -5.27 -1.59
C PRO A 139 -15.26 -4.42 -0.51
N THR A 140 -14.75 -4.45 0.71
CA THR A 140 -15.20 -3.60 1.81
C THR A 140 -14.96 -2.12 1.48
N PHE A 141 -13.93 -1.81 0.70
CA PHE A 141 -13.56 -0.45 0.29
C PHE A 141 -14.32 0.03 -0.95
N ASP A 142 -14.80 -0.85 -1.80
CA ASP A 142 -15.65 -0.48 -2.95
C ASP A 142 -16.97 0.15 -2.50
N ARG A 143 -17.49 -0.25 -1.33
CA ARG A 143 -18.67 0.35 -0.71
C ARG A 143 -18.41 1.79 -0.26
N ILE A 144 -17.20 2.11 0.16
CA ILE A 144 -16.81 3.46 0.61
C ILE A 144 -16.53 4.37 -0.59
N SER A 145 -15.97 3.80 -1.67
CA SER A 145 -15.69 4.52 -2.92
C SER A 145 -16.95 4.89 -3.71
N ASN A 146 -18.00 4.08 -3.60
CA ASN A 146 -19.29 4.31 -4.26
C ASN A 146 -20.24 5.23 -3.49
N THR A 147 -19.83 5.76 -2.35
CA THR A 147 -20.46 6.94 -1.77
C THR A 147 -19.98 8.17 -2.55
N GLU A 148 -20.47 8.31 -3.78
CA GLU A 148 -20.34 9.52 -4.57
C GLU A 148 -20.84 10.69 -3.73
N GLY A 149 -19.96 11.66 -3.47
CA GLY A 149 -20.37 12.94 -2.92
C GLY A 149 -19.70 13.36 -1.63
N VAL A 150 -18.47 12.93 -1.32
CA VAL A 150 -17.65 13.71 -0.39
C VAL A 150 -16.88 14.72 -1.23
N PRO A 151 -17.25 16.03 -1.15
CA PRO A 151 -16.48 17.08 -1.79
C PRO A 151 -15.04 17.02 -1.27
N ASP A 152 -14.09 17.45 -2.10
CA ASP A 152 -12.67 17.65 -1.77
C ASP A 152 -12.44 18.81 -0.75
N ASP A 153 -13.47 19.16 -0.02
CA ASP A 153 -13.45 20.08 1.10
C ASP A 153 -13.03 19.27 2.32
N GLY A 154 -11.75 19.40 2.69
CA GLY A 154 -11.11 18.73 3.82
C GLY A 154 -12.09 18.27 4.88
N MET A 155 -12.26 16.95 5.04
CA MET A 155 -13.19 16.41 6.04
C MET A 155 -13.01 17.18 7.34
N PRO A 156 -14.06 17.79 7.87
CA PRO A 156 -13.94 18.50 9.12
C PRO A 156 -13.47 17.49 10.16
N LEU A 157 -12.29 17.75 10.73
CA LEU A 157 -11.75 16.97 11.83
C LEU A 157 -12.88 16.70 12.83
N THR A 158 -12.99 15.46 13.27
CA THR A 158 -13.92 15.12 14.35
C THR A 158 -13.64 16.03 15.54
N THR A 159 -14.61 16.22 16.41
CA THR A 159 -14.45 17.04 17.62
C THR A 159 -13.24 16.60 18.44
N ARG A 160 -12.98 15.30 18.47
CA ARG A 160 -11.84 14.70 19.20
C ARG A 160 -10.50 15.01 18.54
N GLU A 161 -10.38 14.84 17.23
CA GLU A 161 -9.17 15.19 16.46
C GLU A 161 -8.86 16.69 16.52
N ARG A 162 -9.88 17.52 16.44
CA ARG A 162 -9.75 18.97 16.58
C ARG A 162 -9.24 19.37 17.97
N THR A 163 -9.69 18.65 19.01
CA THR A 163 -9.21 18.85 20.37
C THR A 163 -7.75 18.43 20.51
N VAL A 164 -7.36 17.27 19.96
CA VAL A 164 -5.95 16.80 19.93
C VAL A 164 -5.07 17.85 19.26
N LEU A 165 -5.40 18.27 18.05
CA LEU A 165 -4.62 19.26 17.31
C LEU A 165 -4.52 20.60 18.04
N ARG A 166 -5.60 21.05 18.68
CA ARG A 166 -5.59 22.29 19.47
C ARG A 166 -4.66 22.19 20.68
N LEU A 167 -4.62 21.04 21.35
CA LEU A 167 -3.73 20.79 22.48
C LEU A 167 -2.26 20.72 22.03
N LEU A 168 -1.98 20.01 20.94
CA LEU A 168 -0.65 19.92 20.36
C LEU A 168 -0.13 21.28 19.87
N ALA A 169 -0.98 22.08 19.22
CA ALA A 169 -0.64 23.44 18.78
C ALA A 169 -0.30 24.39 19.96
N LYS A 170 -0.81 24.09 21.16
CA LYS A 170 -0.49 24.80 22.39
C LYS A 170 0.74 24.25 23.10
N GLY A 171 1.46 23.28 22.50
CA GLY A 171 2.65 22.66 23.07
C GLY A 171 2.35 21.64 24.18
N ALA A 172 1.13 21.09 24.21
CA ALA A 172 0.79 20.04 25.18
C ALA A 172 1.57 18.74 24.89
N SER A 173 2.09 18.11 25.94
CA SER A 173 2.71 16.79 25.82
C SER A 173 1.67 15.70 25.60
N ASN A 174 2.07 14.57 24.99
CA ASN A 174 1.18 13.42 24.76
C ASN A 174 0.48 12.96 26.06
N LYS A 175 1.16 13.02 27.20
CA LYS A 175 0.59 12.70 28.52
C LYS A 175 -0.51 13.71 28.94
N HIS A 176 -0.38 14.96 28.56
CA HIS A 176 -1.39 15.98 28.81
C HIS A 176 -2.61 15.78 27.89
N VAL A 177 -2.35 15.47 26.61
CA VAL A 177 -3.41 15.16 25.63
C VAL A 177 -4.21 13.94 26.05
N ALA A 178 -3.55 12.85 26.48
CA ALA A 178 -4.20 11.64 26.96
C ALA A 178 -5.12 11.92 28.17
N ARG A 179 -4.66 12.73 29.11
CA ARG A 179 -5.43 13.10 30.30
C ARG A 179 -6.66 13.97 29.97
N GLU A 180 -6.56 14.89 29.01
CA GLU A 180 -7.67 15.73 28.59
C GLU A 180 -8.72 14.96 27.76
N LEU A 181 -8.32 13.84 27.14
CA LEU A 181 -9.19 12.97 26.34
C LEU A 181 -9.73 11.77 27.13
N ASP A 182 -9.36 11.68 28.41
CA ASP A 182 -9.76 10.58 29.33
C ASP A 182 -9.41 9.18 28.78
N ILE A 183 -8.15 9.06 28.29
CA ILE A 183 -7.57 7.82 27.73
C ILE A 183 -6.20 7.52 28.33
#